data_171c760c9e4fe58a4abf28ebe79c440f
#
_entry.id   171c760c9e4fe58a4abf28ebe79c440f
#
_cell.length_a   1.000
_cell.length_b   1.000
_cell.length_c   1.000
_cell.angle_alpha   90.00
_cell.angle_beta   90.00
_cell.angle_gamma   90.00
#
_symmetry.space_group_name_H-M   'P 1'
#
loop_
_entity.id
_entity.type
_entity.pdbx_description
1 polymer ?
#
loop_
_entity_poly.entity_id
_entity_poly.type
_entity_poly.pdbx_seq_one_letter_code
_entity_poly.pdbx_strand_id
1 'polypeptide(L)' 'VNIPGLDPDALQRLVTVQMPYGKHKGCVLANLPGNYLNWFAREGFPNNELGRLLALMHEIDHNGLTELLTPLRRR' A
#
# COMPACT_ATOMS: atom_id res chain seq x y z
N VAL A 1 -10.70 -3.51 -14.47
CA VAL A 1 -10.93 -2.95 -13.15
C VAL A 1 -10.38 -1.55 -13.08
N ASN A 2 -11.19 -0.68 -12.60
CA ASN A 2 -10.83 0.72 -12.55
C ASN A 2 -10.79 1.17 -11.10
N ILE A 3 -9.60 1.41 -10.59
CA ILE A 3 -9.42 1.88 -9.24
C ILE A 3 -9.05 3.34 -9.27
N PRO A 4 -9.88 4.21 -8.68
CA PRO A 4 -9.56 5.64 -8.67
C PRO A 4 -8.22 5.90 -7.99
N GLY A 5 -7.41 6.73 -8.59
CA GLY A 5 -6.11 7.04 -8.05
C GLY A 5 -5.02 6.05 -8.40
N LEU A 6 -5.34 5.04 -9.20
CA LEU A 6 -4.35 4.06 -9.62
C LEU A 6 -3.51 4.63 -10.75
N ASP A 7 -2.25 4.89 -10.46
CA ASP A 7 -1.34 5.33 -11.50
C ASP A 7 0.03 4.67 -11.29
N PRO A 8 0.85 4.61 -12.36
CA PRO A 8 2.12 3.87 -12.28
C PRO A 8 3.07 4.42 -11.24
N ASP A 9 3.05 5.73 -11.03
CA ASP A 9 3.93 6.36 -10.07
C ASP A 9 3.57 5.94 -8.64
N ALA A 10 2.28 5.92 -8.34
CA ALA A 10 1.83 5.49 -7.03
C ALA A 10 2.16 4.03 -6.79
N LEU A 11 1.98 3.19 -7.82
CA LEU A 11 2.30 1.79 -7.70
C LEU A 11 3.79 1.58 -7.43
N GLN A 12 4.63 2.36 -8.11
CA GLN A 12 6.07 2.26 -7.90
C GLN A 12 6.43 2.63 -6.46
N ARG A 13 5.76 3.62 -5.90
CA ARG A 13 6.01 4.03 -4.53
C ARG A 13 5.64 2.94 -3.54
N LEU A 14 4.59 2.18 -3.83
CA LEU A 14 4.17 1.12 -2.93
C LEU A 14 5.27 0.07 -2.74
N VAL A 15 6.11 -0.13 -3.75
CA VAL A 15 7.16 -1.14 -3.67
C VAL A 15 8.50 -0.54 -3.25
N THR A 16 8.59 0.77 -3.06
CA THR A 16 9.84 1.43 -2.67
C THR A 16 9.75 2.15 -1.34
N VAL A 17 8.60 2.73 -1.02
CA VAL A 17 8.44 3.47 0.23
C VAL A 17 8.31 2.49 1.39
N GLN A 18 9.06 2.76 2.45
CA GLN A 18 9.03 1.92 3.64
C GLN A 18 8.20 2.58 4.72
N MET A 19 7.63 1.74 5.58
CA MET A 19 6.87 2.22 6.71
C MET A 19 7.79 3.01 7.64
N PRO A 20 7.48 4.27 7.94
CA PRO A 20 8.40 5.10 8.74
C PRO A 20 8.30 4.88 10.25
N TYR A 21 7.27 4.18 10.71
CA TYR A 21 7.08 3.98 12.15
C TYR A 21 6.23 2.75 12.39
N GLY A 22 6.06 2.42 13.66
CA GLY A 22 5.21 1.32 14.07
C GLY A 22 5.92 -0.01 14.03
N LYS A 23 5.17 -1.08 14.26
CA LYS A 23 5.76 -2.42 14.35
C LYS A 23 6.27 -2.92 13.00
N HIS A 24 5.85 -2.31 11.92
CA HIS A 24 6.30 -2.69 10.59
C HIS A 24 7.27 -1.68 9.98
N LYS A 25 7.90 -0.89 10.83
CA LYS A 25 8.87 0.09 10.36
C LYS A 25 9.94 -0.60 9.53
N GLY A 26 10.26 0.02 8.39
CA GLY A 26 11.28 -0.52 7.48
C GLY A 26 10.74 -1.48 6.44
N CYS A 27 9.48 -1.87 6.56
CA CYS A 27 8.84 -2.74 5.58
C CYS A 27 8.29 -1.92 4.44
N VAL A 28 8.53 -2.32 3.19
CA VAL A 28 7.91 -1.59 2.09
C VAL A 28 6.39 -1.77 2.17
N LEU A 29 5.67 -0.76 1.71
CA LEU A 29 4.22 -0.75 1.86
C LEU A 29 3.56 -1.96 1.19
N ALA A 30 4.11 -2.41 0.08
CA ALA A 30 3.55 -3.53 -0.65
C ALA A 30 3.67 -4.85 0.12
N ASN A 31 4.54 -4.91 1.12
CA ASN A 31 4.73 -6.11 1.91
C ASN A 31 3.99 -6.09 3.24
N LEU A 32 3.22 -5.05 3.50
CA LEU A 32 2.47 -4.98 4.75
C LEU A 32 1.37 -6.04 4.78
N PRO A 33 1.16 -6.69 5.94
CA PRO A 33 0.09 -7.69 6.02
C PRO A 33 -1.29 -7.06 5.84
N GLY A 34 -2.21 -7.86 5.30
CA GLY A 34 -3.56 -7.37 5.06
C GLY A 34 -4.27 -6.95 6.34
N ASN A 35 -4.05 -7.67 7.44
CA ASN A 35 -4.72 -7.30 8.68
C ASN A 35 -4.23 -5.96 9.22
N TYR A 36 -2.97 -5.61 8.96
CA TYR A 36 -2.44 -4.30 9.34
C TYR A 36 -3.11 -3.20 8.52
N LEU A 37 -3.27 -3.45 7.21
CA LEU A 37 -3.96 -2.50 6.35
C LEU A 37 -5.43 -2.35 6.76
N ASN A 38 -6.07 -3.45 7.14
CA ASN A 38 -7.44 -3.42 7.61
C ASN A 38 -7.57 -2.61 8.90
N TRP A 39 -6.56 -2.69 9.76
CA TRP A 39 -6.56 -1.91 10.98
C TRP A 39 -6.59 -0.41 10.65
N PHE A 40 -5.77 0.01 9.69
CA PHE A 40 -5.78 1.41 9.25
C PHE A 40 -7.14 1.79 8.66
N ALA A 41 -7.76 0.88 7.92
CA ALA A 41 -9.06 1.16 7.33
C ALA A 41 -10.11 1.40 8.41
N ARG A 42 -10.00 0.69 9.54
CA ARG A 42 -10.91 0.87 10.65
C ARG A 42 -10.61 2.13 11.45
N GLU A 43 -9.34 2.38 11.72
CA GLU A 43 -8.94 3.50 12.56
C GLU A 43 -8.84 4.81 11.82
N GLY A 44 -8.66 4.74 10.51
CA GLY A 44 -8.47 5.91 9.68
C GLY A 44 -7.04 6.01 9.19
N PHE A 45 -6.90 6.29 7.90
CA PHE A 45 -5.57 6.46 7.31
C PHE A 45 -5.02 7.84 7.66
N PRO A 46 -3.69 7.98 7.82
CA PRO A 46 -3.11 9.29 8.04
C PRO A 46 -3.49 10.26 6.92
N ASN A 47 -3.60 11.52 7.26
CA ASN A 47 -4.01 12.53 6.29
C ASN A 47 -2.80 13.16 5.63
N ASN A 48 -2.05 12.34 4.91
CA ASN A 48 -0.85 12.79 4.21
C ASN A 48 -0.56 11.80 3.08
N GLU A 49 0.59 11.96 2.44
CA GLU A 49 0.93 11.09 1.32
C GLU A 49 1.03 9.62 1.74
N LEU A 50 1.61 9.37 2.91
CA LEU A 50 1.71 8.01 3.41
C LEU A 50 0.31 7.40 3.55
N GLY A 51 -0.63 8.17 4.08
CA GLY A 51 -2.00 7.68 4.22
C GLY A 51 -2.64 7.34 2.89
N ARG A 52 -2.37 8.16 1.88
CA ARG A 52 -2.91 7.89 0.55
C ARG A 52 -2.35 6.60 -0.02
N LEU A 53 -1.05 6.37 0.17
CA LEU A 53 -0.42 5.14 -0.30
C LEU A 53 -0.94 3.93 0.46
N LEU A 54 -1.14 4.07 1.77
CA LEU A 54 -1.70 2.98 2.56
C LEU A 54 -3.12 2.65 2.12
N ALA A 55 -3.92 3.67 1.84
CA ALA A 55 -5.28 3.46 1.37
C ALA A 55 -5.29 2.75 0.01
N LEU A 56 -4.38 3.15 -0.87
CA LEU A 56 -4.26 2.51 -2.16
C LEU A 56 -3.84 1.05 -2.00
N MET A 57 -2.88 0.79 -1.13
CA MET A 57 -2.43 -0.58 -0.91
C MET A 57 -3.56 -1.43 -0.33
N HIS A 58 -4.36 -0.85 0.57
CA HIS A 58 -5.50 -1.55 1.12
C HIS A 58 -6.49 -1.92 0.01
N GLU A 59 -6.75 -1.00 -0.91
CA GLU A 59 -7.63 -1.27 -2.03
C GLU A 59 -7.11 -2.40 -2.91
N ILE A 60 -5.82 -2.36 -3.20
CA ILE A 60 -5.21 -3.39 -4.03
C ILE A 60 -5.33 -4.75 -3.35
N ASP A 61 -5.00 -4.79 -2.08
CA ASP A 61 -5.05 -6.04 -1.32
C ASP A 61 -6.49 -6.56 -1.21
N HIS A 62 -7.41 -5.65 -0.92
CA HIS A 62 -8.81 -6.02 -0.74
C HIS A 62 -9.43 -6.58 -2.01
N ASN A 63 -9.02 -6.07 -3.16
CA ASN A 63 -9.55 -6.51 -4.44
C ASN A 63 -8.75 -7.64 -5.07
N GLY A 64 -7.76 -8.16 -4.37
CA GLY A 64 -6.97 -9.26 -4.89
C GLY A 64 -6.08 -8.88 -6.04
N LEU A 65 -5.65 -7.64 -6.10
CA LEU A 65 -4.89 -7.12 -7.23
C LEU A 65 -3.39 -7.00 -6.94
N THR A 66 -2.90 -7.68 -5.91
CA THR A 66 -1.49 -7.58 -5.55
C THR A 66 -0.56 -8.03 -6.67
N GLU A 67 -1.06 -8.78 -7.63
CA GLU A 67 -0.27 -9.18 -8.78
C GLU A 67 0.20 -7.99 -9.62
N LEU A 68 -0.51 -6.87 -9.51
CA LEU A 68 -0.09 -5.67 -10.22
C LEU A 68 1.28 -5.19 -9.77
N LEU A 69 1.67 -5.54 -8.56
CA LEU A 69 2.94 -5.09 -7.99
C LEU A 69 4.08 -6.04 -8.26
N THR A 70 3.79 -7.26 -8.69
CA THR A 70 4.80 -8.27 -8.87
C THR A 70 5.94 -7.83 -9.79
N PRO A 71 5.66 -7.30 -10.99
CA PRO A 71 6.75 -6.87 -11.87
C PRO A 71 7.57 -5.73 -11.28
N LEU A 72 6.96 -4.90 -10.44
CA LEU A 72 7.64 -3.75 -9.86
C LEU A 72 8.54 -4.14 -8.70
N ARG A 73 8.25 -5.26 -8.06
CA ARG A 73 9.06 -5.73 -6.94
C ARG A 73 10.34 -6.39 -7.34
N ARG A 74 10.37 -6.85 -8.59
CA ARG A 74 11.52 -7.59 -8.99
C ARG A 74 12.65 -6.72 -9.16
N ARG A 75 13.57 -7.11 -8.94
CA ARG A 75 14.58 -6.40 -9.12
C ARG A 75 15.50 -6.80 -9.04
#